data_8e1bc62f8e72917fd8e86296270e2d7a
#
_entry.id   8e1bc62f8e72917fd8e86296270e2d7a
#
_cell.length_a   1.000
_cell.length_b   1.000
_cell.length_c   1.000
_cell.angle_alpha   90.00
_cell.angle_beta   90.00
_cell.angle_gamma   90.00
#
_symmetry.space_group_name_H-M   'P 1'
#
loop_
_entity.id
_entity.type
_entity.pdbx_description
1 polymer ?
#
loop_
_entity_poly.entity_id
_entity_poly.type
_entity_poly.pdbx_seq_one_letter_code
_entity_poly.pdbx_strand_id
1 'polypeptide(L)'
;MKGIVLAGGSGTRLYPITKGVSKQLLPIYDKPMVYYPISVLMLAGIRDILIISTPTDLPGFRRLLGDGSDYGVHFEYAEQPSPDGLAQAFIIGEEFIGDDSVCLVLGDNIFHGSYFTKQLQSAVRAAEDDGKATVFGYWVGDPERYGVAEFDVEGNCLSIEEKPAHPKSNYAVVGLYFYPNKVVEVAKHIKPSARGEYELTTVNQQFDTGTHDSLFEASTFVECIEKRQGLKIACLEGIAYRKGWISEDKMRALAQPMIKNQYGQYLLRVIDELKGEVK
;
A
#
# COMPACT_ATOMS: atom_id res chain seq x y z
N MET A 1 9.93 11.40 2.01
CA MET A 1 9.65 9.93 1.95
C MET A 1 9.19 9.52 0.57
N LYS A 2 9.68 8.41 0.06
CA LYS A 2 9.26 7.73 -1.18
C LYS A 2 8.30 6.59 -0.89
N GLY A 3 7.47 6.20 -1.88
CA GLY A 3 6.56 5.08 -1.77
C GLY A 3 6.91 3.96 -2.76
N ILE A 4 6.78 2.71 -2.36
CA ILE A 4 6.90 1.54 -3.25
C ILE A 4 5.62 0.73 -3.15
N VAL A 5 5.01 0.44 -4.30
CA VAL A 5 3.94 -0.55 -4.43
C VAL A 5 4.55 -1.79 -5.07
N LEU A 6 4.64 -2.88 -4.31
CA LEU A 6 5.12 -4.16 -4.83
C LEU A 6 3.93 -4.96 -5.37
N ALA A 7 3.77 -4.92 -6.68
CA ALA A 7 2.66 -5.52 -7.43
C ALA A 7 3.12 -6.68 -8.32
N GLY A 8 4.08 -7.46 -7.83
CA GLY A 8 4.59 -8.66 -8.48
C GLY A 8 3.86 -9.93 -8.07
N GLY A 9 4.40 -11.07 -8.54
CA GLY A 9 3.92 -12.40 -8.21
C GLY A 9 3.08 -13.05 -9.31
N SER A 10 3.15 -14.39 -9.42
CA SER A 10 2.53 -15.17 -10.50
C SER A 10 1.00 -15.32 -10.40
N GLY A 11 0.41 -14.97 -9.24
CA GLY A 11 -1.04 -15.07 -9.03
C GLY A 11 -1.65 -16.47 -9.17
N THR A 12 -0.83 -17.53 -9.17
CA THR A 12 -1.25 -18.92 -9.51
C THR A 12 -2.39 -19.46 -8.65
N ARG A 13 -2.53 -18.99 -7.40
CA ARG A 13 -3.64 -19.38 -6.50
C ARG A 13 -5.01 -18.98 -7.02
N LEU A 14 -5.08 -17.99 -7.92
CA LEU A 14 -6.32 -17.48 -8.50
C LEU A 14 -6.54 -17.94 -9.96
N TYR A 15 -5.76 -18.91 -10.44
CA TYR A 15 -6.01 -19.47 -11.77
C TYR A 15 -7.42 -20.08 -11.86
N PRO A 16 -8.11 -19.90 -13.03
CA PRO A 16 -7.61 -19.34 -14.29
C PRO A 16 -7.70 -17.80 -14.42
N ILE A 17 -8.26 -17.08 -13.45
CA ILE A 17 -8.55 -15.64 -13.55
C ILE A 17 -7.26 -14.83 -13.86
N THR A 18 -6.16 -15.16 -13.20
CA THR A 18 -4.88 -14.46 -13.30
C THR A 18 -3.95 -15.00 -14.39
N LYS A 19 -4.43 -15.84 -15.30
CA LYS A 19 -3.59 -16.33 -16.43
C LYS A 19 -3.24 -15.24 -17.44
N GLY A 20 -4.11 -14.26 -17.62
CA GLY A 20 -3.97 -13.22 -18.62
C GLY A 20 -3.86 -11.81 -18.06
N VAL A 21 -3.88 -11.66 -16.74
CA VAL A 21 -3.86 -10.35 -16.06
C VAL A 21 -3.28 -10.48 -14.66
N SER A 22 -2.48 -9.49 -14.25
CA SER A 22 -1.99 -9.42 -12.88
C SER A 22 -3.15 -9.39 -11.88
N LYS A 23 -2.99 -10.07 -10.72
CA LYS A 23 -3.95 -10.05 -9.61
C LYS A 23 -4.33 -8.62 -9.22
N GLN A 24 -3.35 -7.73 -9.17
CA GLN A 24 -3.52 -6.36 -8.71
C GLN A 24 -4.26 -5.46 -9.71
N LEU A 25 -4.42 -5.92 -10.95
CA LEU A 25 -5.25 -5.26 -11.98
C LEU A 25 -6.70 -5.75 -12.00
N LEU A 26 -7.03 -6.81 -11.26
CA LEU A 26 -8.41 -7.28 -11.12
C LEU A 26 -9.26 -6.24 -10.38
N PRO A 27 -10.53 -6.10 -10.74
CA PRO A 27 -11.42 -5.17 -10.07
C PRO A 27 -11.77 -5.66 -8.66
N ILE A 28 -11.71 -4.75 -7.70
CA ILE A 28 -12.31 -4.89 -6.37
C ILE A 28 -13.44 -3.86 -6.30
N TYR A 29 -14.66 -4.34 -6.41
CA TYR A 29 -15.87 -3.57 -6.53
C TYR A 29 -15.88 -2.70 -7.79
N ASP A 30 -15.52 -1.42 -7.75
CA ASP A 30 -15.64 -0.46 -8.85
C ASP A 30 -14.30 0.06 -9.39
N LYS A 31 -13.16 -0.45 -8.90
CA LYS A 31 -11.83 -0.02 -9.31
C LYS A 31 -10.79 -1.14 -9.23
N PRO A 32 -9.64 -1.03 -9.93
CA PRO A 32 -8.57 -2.01 -9.83
C PRO A 32 -8.00 -2.13 -8.41
N MET A 33 -7.63 -3.33 -8.00
CA MET A 33 -7.08 -3.61 -6.66
C MET A 33 -5.90 -2.70 -6.31
N VAL A 34 -5.01 -2.40 -7.24
CA VAL A 34 -3.82 -1.56 -7.01
C VAL A 34 -4.15 -0.13 -6.53
N TYR A 35 -5.36 0.37 -6.78
CA TYR A 35 -5.79 1.68 -6.29
C TYR A 35 -5.80 1.76 -4.76
N TYR A 36 -6.09 0.65 -4.08
CA TYR A 36 -6.14 0.60 -2.63
C TYR A 36 -4.76 0.85 -1.99
N PRO A 37 -3.68 0.10 -2.31
CA PRO A 37 -2.36 0.39 -1.76
C PRO A 37 -1.82 1.77 -2.22
N ILE A 38 -2.07 2.20 -3.46
CA ILE A 38 -1.70 3.56 -3.89
C ILE A 38 -2.39 4.61 -3.01
N SER A 39 -3.68 4.44 -2.71
CA SER A 39 -4.42 5.37 -1.85
C SER A 39 -3.82 5.49 -0.45
N VAL A 40 -3.24 4.41 0.10
CA VAL A 40 -2.56 4.42 1.40
C VAL A 40 -1.34 5.36 1.35
N LEU A 41 -0.51 5.24 0.31
CA LEU A 41 0.65 6.12 0.12
C LEU A 41 0.20 7.58 -0.03
N MET A 42 -0.83 7.84 -0.82
CA MET A 42 -1.39 9.18 -0.99
C MET A 42 -1.96 9.74 0.32
N LEU A 43 -2.66 8.93 1.13
CA LEU A 43 -3.17 9.34 2.45
C LEU A 43 -2.03 9.66 3.43
N ALA A 44 -0.92 8.91 3.38
CA ALA A 44 0.30 9.20 4.11
C ALA A 44 0.96 10.53 3.70
N GLY A 45 0.62 11.07 2.53
CA GLY A 45 1.21 12.30 1.98
C GLY A 45 2.32 12.05 0.96
N ILE A 46 2.56 10.80 0.59
CA ILE A 46 3.62 10.38 -0.33
C ILE A 46 3.16 10.63 -1.77
N ARG A 47 4.01 11.29 -2.57
CA ARG A 47 3.71 11.67 -3.95
C ARG A 47 4.63 11.04 -4.98
N ASP A 48 5.86 10.68 -4.62
CA ASP A 48 6.78 9.95 -5.48
C ASP A 48 6.61 8.46 -5.20
N ILE A 49 6.14 7.69 -6.18
CA ILE A 49 5.72 6.31 -6.00
C ILE A 49 6.31 5.43 -7.10
N LEU A 50 7.05 4.39 -6.70
CA LEU A 50 7.57 3.36 -7.59
C LEU A 50 6.61 2.15 -7.60
N ILE A 51 6.17 1.76 -8.79
CA ILE A 51 5.41 0.54 -9.03
C ILE A 51 6.38 -0.55 -9.48
N ILE A 52 6.55 -1.59 -8.68
CA ILE A 52 7.39 -2.75 -9.01
C ILE A 52 6.47 -3.90 -9.39
N SER A 53 6.67 -4.48 -10.59
CA SER A 53 5.88 -5.61 -11.07
C SER A 53 6.71 -6.53 -11.95
N THR A 54 6.11 -7.65 -12.38
CA THR A 54 6.77 -8.55 -13.34
C THR A 54 6.95 -7.85 -14.71
N PRO A 55 7.94 -8.23 -15.51
CA PRO A 55 8.11 -7.68 -16.88
C PRO A 55 6.84 -7.83 -17.73
N THR A 56 6.11 -8.93 -17.55
CA THR A 56 4.87 -9.20 -18.30
C THR A 56 3.73 -8.29 -17.91
N ASP A 57 3.57 -7.97 -16.64
CA ASP A 57 2.42 -7.21 -16.10
C ASP A 57 2.66 -5.70 -16.09
N LEU A 58 3.92 -5.26 -16.00
CA LEU A 58 4.28 -3.84 -15.86
C LEU A 58 3.67 -2.92 -16.93
N PRO A 59 3.58 -3.32 -18.22
CA PRO A 59 2.90 -2.52 -19.25
C PRO A 59 1.41 -2.24 -18.93
N GLY A 60 0.75 -3.17 -18.24
CA GLY A 60 -0.64 -3.00 -17.79
C GLY A 60 -0.77 -1.89 -16.75
N PHE A 61 0.15 -1.84 -15.78
CA PHE A 61 0.20 -0.77 -14.77
C PHE A 61 0.51 0.59 -15.40
N ARG A 62 1.49 0.66 -16.31
CA ARG A 62 1.80 1.90 -17.05
C ARG A 62 0.60 2.43 -17.81
N ARG A 63 -0.16 1.56 -18.48
CA ARG A 63 -1.36 1.96 -19.22
C ARG A 63 -2.49 2.44 -18.30
N LEU A 64 -2.63 1.83 -17.10
CA LEU A 64 -3.67 2.19 -16.14
C LEU A 64 -3.37 3.51 -15.43
N LEU A 65 -2.13 3.69 -14.97
CA LEU A 65 -1.76 4.74 -14.02
C LEU A 65 -1.06 5.94 -14.66
N GLY A 66 -0.54 5.78 -15.88
CA GLY A 66 0.21 6.83 -16.58
C GLY A 66 1.47 7.26 -15.83
N ASP A 67 1.74 8.54 -15.82
CA ASP A 67 2.84 9.18 -15.08
C ASP A 67 2.44 9.67 -13.67
N GLY A 68 1.17 9.53 -13.31
CA GLY A 68 0.62 9.97 -12.03
C GLY A 68 0.10 11.41 -12.02
N SER A 69 0.28 12.17 -13.08
CA SER A 69 -0.17 13.57 -13.16
C SER A 69 -1.69 13.74 -13.00
N ASP A 70 -2.46 12.70 -13.32
CA ASP A 70 -3.92 12.67 -13.11
C ASP A 70 -4.31 12.65 -11.63
N TYR A 71 -3.41 12.18 -10.77
CA TYR A 71 -3.61 12.06 -9.33
C TYR A 71 -2.74 13.03 -8.52
N GLY A 72 -2.03 13.94 -9.19
CA GLY A 72 -1.11 14.89 -8.55
C GLY A 72 0.08 14.21 -7.85
N VAL A 73 0.46 13.02 -8.30
CA VAL A 73 1.62 12.24 -7.87
C VAL A 73 2.56 12.00 -9.06
N HIS A 74 3.71 11.40 -8.80
CA HIS A 74 4.64 10.96 -9.83
C HIS A 74 4.84 9.45 -9.71
N PHE A 75 4.58 8.71 -10.79
CA PHE A 75 4.80 7.27 -10.86
C PHE A 75 6.08 6.95 -11.65
N GLU A 76 6.94 6.16 -11.01
CA GLU A 76 7.99 5.41 -11.69
C GLU A 76 7.68 3.92 -11.70
N TYR A 77 8.40 3.19 -12.55
CA TYR A 77 8.09 1.79 -12.80
C TYR A 77 9.37 0.97 -12.93
N ALA A 78 9.47 -0.12 -12.17
CA ALA A 78 10.59 -1.04 -12.24
C ALA A 78 10.13 -2.49 -12.37
N GLU A 79 10.98 -3.30 -12.98
CA GLU A 79 10.73 -4.73 -13.16
C GLU A 79 11.33 -5.54 -12.01
N GLN A 80 10.57 -6.50 -11.52
CA GLN A 80 11.04 -7.59 -10.69
C GLN A 80 11.07 -8.87 -11.56
N PRO A 81 12.23 -9.27 -12.08
CA PRO A 81 12.33 -10.39 -13.05
C PRO A 81 11.98 -11.75 -12.42
N SER A 82 12.25 -11.93 -11.14
CA SER A 82 12.00 -13.16 -10.39
C SER A 82 11.43 -12.85 -9.00
N PRO A 83 10.56 -13.71 -8.43
CA PRO A 83 9.94 -13.52 -7.14
C PRO A 83 10.88 -13.93 -5.99
N ASP A 84 12.05 -13.30 -5.88
CA ASP A 84 13.10 -13.66 -4.93
C ASP A 84 12.83 -13.14 -3.50
N GLY A 85 11.64 -12.62 -3.26
CA GLY A 85 11.21 -12.13 -1.94
C GLY A 85 10.85 -10.65 -1.92
N LEU A 86 10.15 -10.24 -0.85
CA LEU A 86 9.58 -8.89 -0.76
C LEU A 86 10.65 -7.82 -0.50
N ALA A 87 11.73 -8.17 0.21
CA ALA A 87 12.81 -7.22 0.53
C ALA A 87 13.63 -6.81 -0.71
N GLN A 88 13.55 -7.58 -1.82
CA GLN A 88 14.16 -7.21 -3.09
C GLN A 88 13.63 -5.87 -3.61
N ALA A 89 12.44 -5.44 -3.22
CA ALA A 89 11.87 -4.15 -3.58
C ALA A 89 12.79 -2.96 -3.23
N PHE A 90 13.53 -3.04 -2.13
CA PHE A 90 14.47 -1.99 -1.73
C PHE A 90 15.75 -1.97 -2.57
N ILE A 91 16.17 -3.14 -3.04
CA ILE A 91 17.35 -3.28 -3.93
C ILE A 91 16.98 -2.76 -5.33
N ILE A 92 15.83 -3.16 -5.87
CA ILE A 92 15.32 -2.70 -7.17
C ILE A 92 15.06 -1.19 -7.14
N GLY A 93 14.51 -0.70 -6.03
CA GLY A 93 14.14 0.70 -5.85
C GLY A 93 15.26 1.59 -5.32
N GLU A 94 16.50 1.13 -5.18
CA GLU A 94 17.59 1.88 -4.54
C GLU A 94 17.81 3.26 -5.16
N GLU A 95 17.92 3.33 -6.48
CA GLU A 95 18.12 4.60 -7.20
C GLU A 95 16.92 5.55 -7.02
N PHE A 96 15.70 5.02 -7.07
CA PHE A 96 14.48 5.77 -6.82
C PHE A 96 14.40 6.29 -5.37
N ILE A 97 14.73 5.46 -4.39
CA ILE A 97 14.71 5.82 -2.97
C ILE A 97 15.73 6.93 -2.71
N GLY A 98 16.96 6.81 -3.25
CA GLY A 98 18.04 7.73 -2.98
C GLY A 98 18.33 7.84 -1.48
N ASP A 99 18.34 9.06 -0.94
CA ASP A 99 18.57 9.33 0.48
C ASP A 99 17.28 9.42 1.31
N ASP A 100 16.12 9.19 0.70
CA ASP A 100 14.82 9.31 1.37
C ASP A 100 14.46 8.09 2.23
N SER A 101 13.64 8.32 3.25
CA SER A 101 12.87 7.25 3.91
C SER A 101 11.86 6.63 2.93
N VAL A 102 11.43 5.40 3.15
CA VAL A 102 10.57 4.69 2.23
C VAL A 102 9.40 3.99 2.91
N CYS A 103 8.22 4.07 2.29
CA CYS A 103 7.06 3.25 2.62
C CYS A 103 6.91 2.15 1.56
N LEU A 104 6.89 0.89 1.99
CA LEU A 104 6.56 -0.26 1.13
C LEU A 104 5.15 -0.73 1.44
N VAL A 105 4.32 -0.87 0.40
CA VAL A 105 3.00 -1.46 0.50
C VAL A 105 2.85 -2.60 -0.53
N LEU A 106 2.25 -3.71 -0.10
CA LEU A 106 1.97 -4.82 -1.01
C LEU A 106 0.74 -4.50 -1.86
N GLY A 107 0.87 -4.73 -3.17
CA GLY A 107 -0.10 -4.34 -4.19
C GLY A 107 -1.46 -5.03 -4.12
N ASP A 108 -1.60 -6.04 -3.27
CA ASP A 108 -2.82 -6.81 -3.06
C ASP A 108 -3.44 -6.62 -1.66
N ASN A 109 -2.91 -5.68 -0.87
CA ASN A 109 -3.45 -5.36 0.44
C ASN A 109 -4.45 -4.20 0.35
N ILE A 110 -5.55 -4.32 1.08
CA ILE A 110 -6.59 -3.31 1.16
C ILE A 110 -6.71 -2.87 2.61
N PHE A 111 -6.49 -1.58 2.84
CA PHE A 111 -6.49 -0.99 4.18
C PHE A 111 -7.62 0.01 4.32
N HIS A 112 -8.36 -0.10 5.41
CA HIS A 112 -9.39 0.85 5.79
C HIS A 112 -9.59 0.84 7.30
N GLY A 113 -9.75 2.01 7.91
CA GLY A 113 -9.98 2.09 9.36
C GLY A 113 -10.18 3.53 9.83
N SER A 114 -10.84 3.66 10.99
CA SER A 114 -10.96 4.93 11.69
C SER A 114 -9.58 5.41 12.15
N TYR A 115 -9.30 6.72 11.98
CA TYR A 115 -8.01 7.33 12.32
C TYR A 115 -6.80 6.83 11.51
N PHE A 116 -6.99 5.99 10.48
CA PHE A 116 -5.91 5.39 9.71
C PHE A 116 -4.94 6.43 9.12
N THR A 117 -5.45 7.53 8.56
CA THR A 117 -4.60 8.63 8.05
C THR A 117 -3.67 9.20 9.13
N LYS A 118 -4.13 9.32 10.39
CA LYS A 118 -3.28 9.79 11.50
C LYS A 118 -2.18 8.77 11.83
N GLN A 119 -2.50 7.49 11.81
CA GLN A 119 -1.53 6.41 12.01
C GLN A 119 -0.45 6.42 10.92
N LEU A 120 -0.86 6.57 9.65
CA LEU A 120 0.09 6.71 8.53
C LEU A 120 1.03 7.91 8.72
N GLN A 121 0.49 9.07 9.08
CA GLN A 121 1.31 10.27 9.34
C GLN A 121 2.25 10.10 10.53
N SER A 122 1.84 9.35 11.55
CA SER A 122 2.72 9.02 12.69
C SER A 122 3.85 8.10 12.25
N ALA A 123 3.57 7.09 11.41
CA ALA A 123 4.58 6.19 10.86
C ALA A 123 5.59 6.92 9.95
N VAL A 124 5.12 7.90 9.16
CA VAL A 124 6.00 8.77 8.37
C VAL A 124 6.98 9.51 9.29
N ARG A 125 6.47 10.17 10.34
CA ARG A 125 7.33 10.89 11.30
C ARG A 125 8.31 9.97 12.01
N ALA A 126 7.86 8.79 12.45
CA ALA A 126 8.76 7.82 13.09
C ALA A 126 9.94 7.44 12.19
N ALA A 127 9.71 7.28 10.88
CA ALA A 127 10.76 6.93 9.93
C ALA A 127 11.67 8.12 9.57
N GLU A 128 11.10 9.34 9.40
CA GLU A 128 11.84 10.52 8.97
C GLU A 128 12.56 11.24 10.12
N ASP A 129 11.86 11.40 11.26
CA ASP A 129 12.36 12.21 12.37
C ASP A 129 13.09 11.37 13.43
N ASP A 130 12.58 10.15 13.72
CA ASP A 130 13.09 9.30 14.79
C ASP A 130 14.01 8.18 14.30
N GLY A 131 14.11 7.94 12.98
CA GLY A 131 14.89 6.86 12.38
C GLY A 131 14.38 5.47 12.74
N LYS A 132 13.09 5.32 13.08
CA LYS A 132 12.45 4.07 13.49
C LYS A 132 11.63 3.46 12.36
N ALA A 133 11.65 2.13 12.28
CA ALA A 133 10.72 1.42 11.40
C ALA A 133 9.34 1.29 12.06
N THR A 134 8.29 1.24 11.21
CA THR A 134 6.91 0.95 11.66
C THR A 134 6.33 -0.18 10.83
N VAL A 135 5.80 -1.19 11.52
CA VAL A 135 5.01 -2.27 10.95
C VAL A 135 3.57 -2.16 11.45
N PHE A 136 2.63 -2.74 10.71
CA PHE A 136 1.23 -2.78 11.12
C PHE A 136 0.84 -4.21 11.46
N GLY A 137 0.30 -4.41 12.66
CA GLY A 137 -0.21 -5.69 13.14
C GLY A 137 -1.73 -5.76 12.98
N TYR A 138 -2.22 -6.93 12.59
CA TYR A 138 -3.64 -7.22 12.49
C TYR A 138 -3.98 -8.49 13.25
N TRP A 139 -5.00 -8.43 14.11
CA TRP A 139 -5.41 -9.59 14.90
C TRP A 139 -6.09 -10.64 14.03
N VAL A 140 -5.54 -11.85 14.03
CA VAL A 140 -6.04 -12.99 13.22
C VAL A 140 -6.30 -14.22 14.09
N GLY A 141 -7.16 -15.12 13.60
CA GLY A 141 -7.44 -16.39 14.27
C GLY A 141 -6.45 -17.51 13.93
N ASP A 142 -5.65 -17.34 12.86
CA ASP A 142 -4.71 -18.35 12.32
C ASP A 142 -3.32 -17.72 12.07
N PRO A 143 -2.65 -17.20 13.14
CA PRO A 143 -1.42 -16.42 13.03
C PRO A 143 -0.24 -17.19 12.43
N GLU A 144 -0.21 -18.52 12.54
CA GLU A 144 0.86 -19.37 12.01
C GLU A 144 1.07 -19.27 10.49
N ARG A 145 0.15 -18.63 9.78
CA ARG A 145 0.22 -18.42 8.32
C ARG A 145 0.99 -17.17 7.90
N TYR A 146 1.31 -16.29 8.87
CA TYR A 146 1.83 -14.95 8.66
C TYR A 146 3.15 -14.72 9.39
N GLY A 147 3.81 -13.61 9.11
CA GLY A 147 4.76 -13.05 10.05
C GLY A 147 4.02 -12.59 11.29
N VAL A 148 4.42 -13.06 12.46
CA VAL A 148 3.75 -12.77 13.74
C VAL A 148 4.60 -11.81 14.55
N ALA A 149 4.02 -10.71 14.99
CA ALA A 149 4.66 -9.74 15.85
C ALA A 149 4.21 -9.91 17.30
N GLU A 150 5.15 -9.83 18.23
CA GLU A 150 4.93 -9.77 19.67
C GLU A 150 5.13 -8.32 20.14
N PHE A 151 4.22 -7.81 20.96
CA PHE A 151 4.25 -6.43 21.45
C PHE A 151 4.24 -6.37 22.97
N ASP A 152 4.86 -5.31 23.51
CA ASP A 152 4.70 -4.95 24.90
C ASP A 152 3.42 -4.11 25.11
N VAL A 153 3.19 -3.72 26.36
CA VAL A 153 2.01 -2.92 26.75
C VAL A 153 2.04 -1.48 26.25
N GLU A 154 3.20 -0.99 25.85
CA GLU A 154 3.43 0.33 25.25
C GLU A 154 3.28 0.30 23.72
N GLY A 155 3.12 -0.90 23.11
CA GLY A 155 3.00 -1.09 21.66
C GLY A 155 4.35 -1.17 20.92
N ASN A 156 5.47 -1.39 21.64
CA ASN A 156 6.75 -1.65 20.99
C ASN A 156 6.79 -3.10 20.51
N CYS A 157 7.31 -3.35 19.31
CA CYS A 157 7.48 -4.69 18.78
C CYS A 157 8.71 -5.35 19.43
N LEU A 158 8.46 -6.41 20.20
CA LEU A 158 9.51 -7.17 20.89
C LEU A 158 10.17 -8.21 19.98
N SER A 159 9.39 -8.84 19.11
CA SER A 159 9.89 -9.84 18.18
C SER A 159 8.95 -9.97 16.97
N ILE A 160 9.52 -10.37 15.82
CA ILE A 160 8.75 -10.77 14.63
C ILE A 160 9.28 -12.12 14.17
N GLU A 161 8.38 -13.08 13.95
CA GLU A 161 8.72 -14.43 13.53
C GLU A 161 7.91 -14.85 12.32
N GLU A 162 8.56 -15.31 11.25
CA GLU A 162 7.90 -15.72 10.01
C GLU A 162 7.27 -17.10 10.16
N LYS A 163 5.95 -17.16 10.01
CA LYS A 163 5.14 -18.39 10.04
C LYS A 163 5.54 -19.35 11.18
N PRO A 164 5.51 -18.89 12.44
CA PRO A 164 5.94 -19.69 13.56
C PRO A 164 5.02 -20.90 13.78
N ALA A 165 5.59 -22.06 14.10
CA ALA A 165 4.80 -23.23 14.46
C ALA A 165 4.03 -23.05 15.79
N HIS A 166 4.55 -22.18 16.66
CA HIS A 166 3.95 -21.81 17.94
C HIS A 166 3.94 -20.28 18.08
N PRO A 167 2.93 -19.59 17.54
CA PRO A 167 2.85 -18.14 17.55
C PRO A 167 2.82 -17.57 18.98
N LYS A 168 3.62 -16.53 19.25
CA LYS A 168 3.64 -15.83 20.53
C LYS A 168 2.49 -14.86 20.71
N SER A 169 1.85 -14.47 19.64
CA SER A 169 0.69 -13.58 19.61
C SER A 169 -0.23 -13.91 18.44
N ASN A 170 -1.37 -13.24 18.39
CA ASN A 170 -2.29 -13.29 17.24
C ASN A 170 -2.12 -12.10 16.27
N TYR A 171 -1.08 -11.28 16.45
CA TYR A 171 -0.85 -10.13 15.57
C TYR A 171 -0.05 -10.52 14.33
N ALA A 172 -0.75 -10.68 13.20
CA ALA A 172 -0.14 -10.85 11.89
C ALA A 172 0.41 -9.52 11.38
N VAL A 173 1.66 -9.50 10.94
CA VAL A 173 2.25 -8.34 10.24
C VAL A 173 1.65 -8.27 8.85
N VAL A 174 1.01 -7.15 8.54
CA VAL A 174 0.37 -6.92 7.24
C VAL A 174 1.31 -6.19 6.28
N GLY A 175 0.99 -6.21 4.99
CA GLY A 175 1.85 -5.71 3.91
C GLY A 175 1.93 -4.18 3.80
N LEU A 176 2.24 -3.51 4.91
CA LEU A 176 2.47 -2.06 4.98
C LEU A 176 3.59 -1.77 5.96
N TYR A 177 4.64 -1.13 5.46
CA TYR A 177 5.89 -0.94 6.18
C TYR A 177 6.44 0.45 5.94
N PHE A 178 6.92 1.10 7.00
CA PHE A 178 7.62 2.39 6.92
C PHE A 178 9.03 2.21 7.47
N TYR A 179 10.02 2.67 6.71
CA TYR A 179 11.42 2.52 7.07
C TYR A 179 12.21 3.81 6.86
N PRO A 180 13.19 4.09 7.74
CA PRO A 180 14.25 5.05 7.43
C PRO A 180 15.11 4.54 6.25
N ASN A 181 15.84 5.42 5.61
CA ASN A 181 16.70 5.12 4.45
C ASN A 181 17.61 3.89 4.63
N LYS A 182 18.11 3.68 5.85
CA LYS A 182 18.97 2.55 6.22
C LYS A 182 18.44 1.18 5.74
N VAL A 183 17.14 1.06 5.43
CA VAL A 183 16.55 -0.20 4.96
C VAL A 183 17.19 -0.71 3.67
N VAL A 184 17.67 0.17 2.80
CA VAL A 184 18.33 -0.21 1.54
C VAL A 184 19.60 -1.01 1.85
N GLU A 185 20.43 -0.51 2.76
CA GLU A 185 21.65 -1.22 3.17
C GLU A 185 21.33 -2.53 3.91
N VAL A 186 20.33 -2.53 4.76
CA VAL A 186 19.87 -3.76 5.43
C VAL A 186 19.45 -4.81 4.40
N ALA A 187 18.63 -4.42 3.42
CA ALA A 187 18.13 -5.33 2.38
C ALA A 187 19.24 -5.95 1.53
N LYS A 188 20.33 -5.23 1.28
CA LYS A 188 21.50 -5.75 0.56
C LYS A 188 22.27 -6.81 1.34
N HIS A 189 22.19 -6.81 2.67
CA HIS A 189 23.02 -7.66 3.54
C HIS A 189 22.26 -8.83 4.17
N ILE A 190 20.93 -8.88 4.08
CA ILE A 190 20.17 -10.06 4.53
C ILE A 190 20.47 -11.26 3.65
N LYS A 191 20.36 -12.45 4.23
CA LYS A 191 20.50 -13.72 3.49
C LYS A 191 19.11 -14.27 3.16
N PRO A 192 18.97 -14.96 2.01
CA PRO A 192 17.75 -15.68 1.71
C PRO A 192 17.38 -16.66 2.84
N SER A 193 16.09 -16.77 3.12
CA SER A 193 15.56 -17.75 4.07
C SER A 193 15.72 -19.18 3.54
N ALA A 194 15.34 -20.18 4.37
CA ALA A 194 15.30 -21.59 3.94
C ALA A 194 14.40 -21.84 2.70
N ARG A 195 13.52 -20.88 2.37
CA ARG A 195 12.67 -20.89 1.17
C ARG A 195 13.34 -20.25 -0.06
N GLY A 196 14.55 -19.73 0.09
CA GLY A 196 15.27 -18.99 -0.96
C GLY A 196 14.80 -17.56 -1.17
N GLU A 197 13.96 -17.00 -0.26
CA GLU A 197 13.37 -15.68 -0.36
C GLU A 197 14.05 -14.66 0.56
N TYR A 198 14.21 -13.42 0.10
CA TYR A 198 14.62 -12.27 0.91
C TYR A 198 13.41 -11.74 1.70
N GLU A 199 13.31 -12.19 2.96
CA GLU A 199 12.13 -11.96 3.80
C GLU A 199 12.13 -10.58 4.44
N LEU A 200 10.97 -9.91 4.42
CA LEU A 200 10.78 -8.67 5.19
C LEU A 200 10.87 -8.90 6.70
N THR A 201 10.49 -10.08 7.19
CA THR A 201 10.66 -10.45 8.60
C THR A 201 12.12 -10.31 9.04
N THR A 202 13.07 -10.76 8.22
CA THR A 202 14.51 -10.60 8.48
C THR A 202 14.94 -9.13 8.46
N VAL A 203 14.38 -8.32 7.57
CA VAL A 203 14.59 -6.86 7.56
C VAL A 203 14.07 -6.22 8.84
N ASN A 204 12.82 -6.53 9.22
CA ASN A 204 12.16 -5.97 10.40
C ASN A 204 12.95 -6.25 11.70
N GLN A 205 13.56 -7.44 11.81
CA GLN A 205 14.40 -7.84 12.97
C GLN A 205 15.67 -6.98 13.13
N GLN A 206 16.05 -6.19 12.12
CA GLN A 206 17.22 -5.29 12.17
C GLN A 206 16.84 -3.85 12.60
N PHE A 207 15.57 -3.60 12.89
CA PHE A 207 15.05 -2.31 13.30
C PHE A 207 14.36 -2.37 14.66
N ASP A 208 14.44 -1.27 15.43
CA ASP A 208 13.47 -0.98 16.48
C ASP A 208 12.14 -0.64 15.83
N THR A 209 11.16 -1.53 15.94
CA THR A 209 9.86 -1.38 15.31
C THR A 209 8.79 -0.97 16.30
N GLY A 210 8.11 0.14 16.04
CA GLY A 210 6.87 0.52 16.70
C GLY A 210 5.64 -0.04 15.95
N THR A 211 4.47 -0.08 16.61
CA THR A 211 3.23 -0.56 15.98
C THR A 211 2.05 0.38 16.13
N HIS A 212 1.11 0.21 15.18
CA HIS A 212 -0.25 0.70 15.27
C HIS A 212 -1.24 -0.46 15.10
N ASP A 213 -2.23 -0.52 16.01
CA ASP A 213 -3.27 -1.55 16.03
C ASP A 213 -4.25 -1.46 14.85
N SER A 214 -4.59 -2.64 14.37
CA SER A 214 -5.78 -3.12 13.64
C SER A 214 -6.20 -2.50 12.31
N LEU A 215 -6.27 -3.38 11.32
CA LEU A 215 -6.91 -3.17 10.01
C LEU A 215 -7.90 -4.30 9.67
N PHE A 216 -9.02 -3.96 9.01
CA PHE A 216 -10.18 -4.82 8.82
C PHE A 216 -10.26 -5.46 7.41
N GLU A 217 -10.94 -6.63 7.27
CA GLU A 217 -11.11 -7.40 6.02
C GLU A 217 -11.91 -6.69 4.91
N ALA A 218 -11.53 -6.87 3.65
CA ALA A 218 -11.66 -5.78 2.70
C ALA A 218 -12.69 -5.86 1.58
N SER A 219 -13.12 -6.98 1.01
CA SER A 219 -13.83 -6.84 -0.29
C SER A 219 -15.36 -6.73 -0.20
N THR A 220 -16.03 -7.52 0.60
CA THR A 220 -17.48 -7.36 0.88
C THR A 220 -17.73 -6.10 1.71
N PHE A 221 -16.73 -5.69 2.48
CA PHE A 221 -16.75 -4.52 3.34
C PHE A 221 -16.69 -3.21 2.55
N VAL A 222 -15.86 -3.10 1.51
CA VAL A 222 -15.78 -1.91 0.64
C VAL A 222 -17.14 -1.59 0.02
N GLU A 223 -17.81 -2.58 -0.59
CA GLU A 223 -19.13 -2.39 -1.19
C GLU A 223 -20.17 -1.94 -0.14
N CYS A 224 -20.16 -2.57 1.04
CA CYS A 224 -21.11 -2.27 2.10
C CYS A 224 -20.93 -0.84 2.65
N ILE A 225 -19.69 -0.40 2.86
CA ILE A 225 -19.39 0.97 3.32
C ILE A 225 -19.72 1.99 2.25
N GLU A 226 -19.27 1.79 1.03
CA GLU A 226 -19.51 2.73 -0.06
C GLU A 226 -21.01 2.94 -0.31
N LYS A 227 -21.80 1.85 -0.29
CA LYS A 227 -23.27 1.94 -0.44
C LYS A 227 -23.96 2.63 0.74
N ARG A 228 -23.50 2.39 1.98
CA ARG A 228 -24.13 2.95 3.18
C ARG A 228 -23.75 4.41 3.45
N GLN A 229 -22.48 4.75 3.24
CA GLN A 229 -21.95 6.09 3.54
C GLN A 229 -21.95 7.02 2.33
N GLY A 230 -22.16 6.47 1.12
CA GLY A 230 -22.07 7.23 -0.11
C GLY A 230 -20.66 7.75 -0.43
N LEU A 231 -19.64 7.31 0.30
CA LEU A 231 -18.23 7.64 0.10
C LEU A 231 -17.55 6.55 -0.71
N LYS A 232 -16.52 6.93 -1.48
CA LYS A 232 -15.69 5.93 -2.16
C LYS A 232 -14.35 5.75 -1.46
N ILE A 233 -14.04 4.51 -1.10
CA ILE A 233 -12.76 4.11 -0.56
C ILE A 233 -11.74 4.06 -1.70
N ALA A 234 -10.51 4.53 -1.46
CA ALA A 234 -9.42 4.53 -2.44
C ALA A 234 -9.75 5.24 -3.78
N CYS A 235 -10.53 6.32 -3.72
CA CYS A 235 -10.75 7.21 -4.85
C CYS A 235 -9.53 8.14 -4.98
N LEU A 236 -8.59 7.82 -5.88
CA LEU A 236 -7.31 8.53 -5.99
C LEU A 236 -7.52 10.00 -6.37
N GLU A 237 -8.40 10.28 -7.32
CA GLU A 237 -8.76 11.63 -7.75
C GLU A 237 -9.37 12.43 -6.60
N GLY A 238 -10.27 11.81 -5.83
CA GLY A 238 -10.91 12.43 -4.66
C GLY A 238 -9.89 12.74 -3.55
N ILE A 239 -8.91 11.87 -3.31
CA ILE A 239 -7.82 12.11 -2.36
C ILE A 239 -6.94 13.27 -2.86
N ALA A 240 -6.53 13.24 -4.12
CA ALA A 240 -5.71 14.28 -4.73
C ALA A 240 -6.37 15.65 -4.67
N TYR A 241 -7.66 15.73 -4.97
CA TYR A 241 -8.41 16.98 -4.91
C TYR A 241 -8.55 17.51 -3.48
N ARG A 242 -8.92 16.64 -2.51
CA ARG A 242 -9.02 17.02 -1.07
C ARG A 242 -7.68 17.50 -0.49
N LYS A 243 -6.56 16.99 -1.00
CA LYS A 243 -5.21 17.42 -0.62
C LYS A 243 -4.71 18.66 -1.41
N GLY A 244 -5.49 19.16 -2.36
CA GLY A 244 -5.10 20.29 -3.20
C GLY A 244 -3.99 19.96 -4.22
N TRP A 245 -3.79 18.68 -4.54
CA TRP A 245 -2.77 18.22 -5.49
C TRP A 245 -3.21 18.36 -6.95
N ILE A 246 -4.52 18.37 -7.19
CA ILE A 246 -5.12 18.67 -8.49
C ILE A 246 -6.15 19.80 -8.35
N SER A 247 -6.33 20.57 -9.43
CA SER A 247 -7.33 21.63 -9.48
C SER A 247 -8.74 21.09 -9.71
N GLU A 248 -9.77 21.95 -9.49
CA GLU A 248 -11.15 21.63 -9.82
C GLU A 248 -11.32 21.33 -11.31
N ASP A 249 -10.72 22.14 -12.19
CA ASP A 249 -10.79 21.92 -13.63
C ASP A 249 -10.23 20.55 -14.03
N LYS A 250 -9.11 20.14 -13.41
CA LYS A 250 -8.54 18.80 -13.62
C LYS A 250 -9.50 17.72 -13.13
N MET A 251 -10.08 17.89 -11.94
CA MET A 251 -11.05 16.93 -11.37
C MET A 251 -12.29 16.80 -12.27
N ARG A 252 -12.82 17.90 -12.80
CA ARG A 252 -13.94 17.89 -13.75
C ARG A 252 -13.57 17.21 -15.07
N ALA A 253 -12.37 17.47 -15.58
CA ALA A 253 -11.88 16.81 -16.80
C ALA A 253 -11.76 15.29 -16.61
N LEU A 254 -11.28 14.82 -15.47
CA LEU A 254 -11.21 13.39 -15.13
C LEU A 254 -12.58 12.74 -14.97
N ALA A 255 -13.56 13.48 -14.43
CA ALA A 255 -14.93 12.98 -14.29
C ALA A 255 -15.67 12.85 -15.63
N GLN A 256 -15.35 13.68 -16.63
CA GLN A 256 -16.08 13.79 -17.89
C GLN A 256 -16.22 12.47 -18.67
N PRO A 257 -15.16 11.65 -18.87
CA PRO A 257 -15.28 10.34 -19.53
C PRO A 257 -16.16 9.35 -18.77
N MET A 258 -16.32 9.54 -17.46
CA MET A 258 -17.03 8.66 -16.54
C MET A 258 -18.37 9.21 -16.06
N ILE A 259 -18.85 10.33 -16.64
CA ILE A 259 -20.03 11.04 -16.14
C ILE A 259 -21.32 10.20 -16.13
N LYS A 260 -21.38 9.16 -16.96
CA LYS A 260 -22.53 8.25 -17.05
C LYS A 260 -22.52 7.15 -15.98
N ASN A 261 -21.41 6.96 -15.25
CA ASN A 261 -21.32 5.96 -14.20
C ASN A 261 -21.25 6.60 -12.80
N GLN A 262 -21.46 5.78 -11.77
CA GLN A 262 -21.47 6.24 -10.38
C GLN A 262 -20.13 6.82 -9.90
N TYR A 263 -19.01 6.34 -10.47
CA TYR A 263 -17.68 6.83 -10.10
C TYR A 263 -17.47 8.28 -10.55
N GLY A 264 -17.75 8.60 -11.82
CA GLY A 264 -17.65 9.97 -12.34
C GLY A 264 -18.61 10.94 -11.65
N GLN A 265 -19.85 10.50 -11.36
CA GLN A 265 -20.81 11.30 -10.59
C GLN A 265 -20.32 11.58 -9.16
N TYR A 266 -19.64 10.63 -8.53
CA TYR A 266 -19.02 10.83 -7.23
C TYR A 266 -17.91 11.89 -7.27
N LEU A 267 -17.06 11.90 -8.31
CA LEU A 267 -16.01 12.91 -8.45
C LEU A 267 -16.61 14.34 -8.49
N LEU A 268 -17.70 14.54 -9.22
CA LEU A 268 -18.40 15.84 -9.27
C LEU A 268 -18.98 16.20 -7.89
N ARG A 269 -19.60 15.24 -7.20
CA ARG A 269 -20.14 15.46 -5.84
C ARG A 269 -19.06 15.89 -4.85
N VAL A 270 -17.85 15.31 -4.91
CA VAL A 270 -16.71 15.70 -4.05
C VAL A 270 -16.35 17.19 -4.23
N ILE A 271 -16.47 17.71 -5.44
CA ILE A 271 -16.25 19.15 -5.71
C ILE A 271 -17.29 19.99 -4.97
N ASP A 272 -18.58 19.63 -5.13
CA ASP A 272 -19.69 20.37 -4.54
C ASP A 272 -19.68 20.31 -3.00
N GLU A 273 -19.35 19.15 -2.42
CA GLU A 273 -19.17 18.97 -0.97
C GLU A 273 -18.11 19.92 -0.38
N LEU A 274 -16.96 20.07 -1.05
CA LEU A 274 -15.87 20.93 -0.57
C LEU A 274 -16.17 22.42 -0.71
N LYS A 275 -17.05 22.80 -1.62
CA LYS A 275 -17.54 24.17 -1.76
C LYS A 275 -18.65 24.52 -0.75
N GLY A 276 -19.17 23.55 -0.03
CA GLY A 276 -20.31 23.73 0.87
C GLY A 276 -21.64 23.90 0.12
N GLU A 277 -21.71 23.46 -1.11
CA GLU A 277 -22.89 23.56 -1.98
C GLU A 277 -23.88 22.40 -1.78
N VAL A 278 -23.47 21.35 -1.05
CA VAL A 278 -24.35 20.23 -0.67
C VAL A 278 -24.91 20.47 0.74
N LYS A 279 -26.23 20.59 0.83
CA LYS A 279 -26.98 20.68 2.09
C LYS A 279 -27.32 19.28 2.61
#